data_c82b98b98f4c30677789d79a4bf109a7
#
_entry.id   c82b98b98f4c30677789d79a4bf109a7
#
_cell.length_a   1.000
_cell.length_b   1.000
_cell.length_c   1.000
_cell.angle_alpha   90.00
_cell.angle_beta   90.00
_cell.angle_gamma   90.00
#
_symmetry.space_group_name_H-M   'P 1'
#
loop_
_entity.id
_entity.type
_entity.pdbx_description
1 polymer ?
#
loop_
_entity_poly.entity_id
_entity_poly.type
_entity_poly.pdbx_seq_one_letter_code
_entity_poly.pdbx_strand_id
1 'polypeptide(L)'
;SLCYLTGIGLGYQPNESQEIRLQVTNSRMGSMEDEYGHLPEGFKKPRVPLFYTLNWNGNFLDELIHLRYSVSAAEQAQGKYMYSVFTGQSIEAGPVYAYFDVMYSRGKLDPLGLLTELTQPEVSGEEEPEPPVRMQNIDYLSLVGEIQYRFHPKWQLFAKGMYESASIHKAYDAYEKGKYRTAWGYQGGLEFYPMADDNLHIFLTAIGKKYNLSERAKALDASLDDTARLSIGFIYRLPLY
;
A
#
# COMPACT_ATOMS: atom_id res chain seq x y z
N SER A 1 -14.88 -10.54 -2.25
CA SER A 1 -15.70 -9.98 -3.34
C SER A 1 -14.82 -9.58 -4.51
N LEU A 2 -15.23 -9.98 -5.74
CA LEU A 2 -14.55 -9.55 -6.97
C LEU A 2 -14.80 -8.05 -7.18
N CYS A 3 -13.72 -7.29 -7.23
CA CYS A 3 -13.76 -5.83 -7.36
C CYS A 3 -13.56 -5.46 -8.82
N TYR A 4 -14.63 -5.15 -9.51
CA TYR A 4 -14.53 -4.63 -10.86
C TYR A 4 -14.33 -3.12 -10.83
N LEU A 5 -13.20 -2.65 -11.39
CA LEU A 5 -13.00 -1.25 -11.73
C LEU A 5 -13.42 -1.07 -13.19
N THR A 6 -14.30 -0.11 -13.44
CA THR A 6 -14.70 0.29 -14.78
C THR A 6 -14.09 1.64 -15.08
N GLY A 7 -13.51 1.79 -16.26
CA GLY A 7 -12.88 3.05 -16.62
C GLY A 7 -12.42 3.11 -18.06
N ILE A 8 -11.77 4.21 -18.39
CA ILE A 8 -11.17 4.49 -19.69
C ILE A 8 -9.70 4.80 -19.48
N GLY A 9 -8.84 4.25 -20.32
CA GLY A 9 -7.41 4.54 -20.33
C GLY A 9 -6.94 4.94 -21.73
N LEU A 10 -6.02 5.89 -21.76
CA LEU A 10 -5.29 6.31 -22.95
C LEU A 10 -3.80 6.05 -22.70
N GLY A 11 -3.16 5.31 -23.59
CA GLY A 11 -1.72 5.05 -23.58
C GLY A 11 -1.04 5.74 -24.74
N TYR A 12 0.16 6.27 -24.50
CA TYR A 12 1.04 6.83 -25.49
C TYR A 12 2.45 6.30 -25.28
N GLN A 13 3.03 5.72 -26.31
CA GLN A 13 4.39 5.21 -26.32
C GLN A 13 5.25 6.11 -27.23
N PRO A 14 6.03 7.04 -26.66
CA PRO A 14 6.94 7.89 -27.45
C PRO A 14 8.07 7.11 -28.11
N ASN A 15 8.45 5.96 -27.54
CA ASN A 15 9.42 5.00 -28.06
C ASN A 15 9.19 3.61 -27.42
N GLU A 16 9.96 2.62 -27.83
CA GLU A 16 9.84 1.23 -27.33
C GLU A 16 10.13 1.09 -25.82
N SER A 17 10.91 2.02 -25.27
CA SER A 17 11.34 1.97 -23.86
C SER A 17 10.47 2.79 -22.92
N GLN A 18 9.51 3.57 -23.41
CA GLN A 18 8.73 4.48 -22.56
C GLN A 18 7.23 4.42 -22.87
N GLU A 19 6.44 4.49 -21.81
CA GLU A 19 4.98 4.57 -21.89
C GLU A 19 4.44 5.64 -20.95
N ILE A 20 3.49 6.45 -21.43
CA ILE A 20 2.68 7.36 -20.65
C ILE A 20 1.24 6.85 -20.71
N ARG A 21 0.58 6.70 -19.57
CA ARG A 21 -0.80 6.24 -19.49
C ARG A 21 -1.65 7.14 -18.60
N LEU A 22 -2.73 7.67 -19.17
CA LEU A 22 -3.78 8.36 -18.43
C LEU A 22 -4.96 7.40 -18.25
N GLN A 23 -5.48 7.31 -17.03
CA GLN A 23 -6.64 6.48 -16.71
C GLN A 23 -7.64 7.24 -15.86
N VAL A 24 -8.92 7.02 -16.14
CA VAL A 24 -10.04 7.46 -15.31
C VAL A 24 -10.90 6.24 -15.02
N THR A 25 -11.02 5.89 -13.76
CA THR A 25 -11.81 4.72 -13.32
C THR A 25 -12.80 5.13 -12.24
N ASN A 26 -13.78 4.28 -11.99
CA ASN A 26 -14.58 4.43 -10.78
C ASN A 26 -13.70 4.13 -9.55
N SER A 27 -13.88 4.91 -8.49
CA SER A 27 -13.17 4.70 -7.22
C SER A 27 -14.04 3.91 -6.25
N ARG A 28 -13.44 2.95 -5.52
CA ARG A 28 -14.10 2.28 -4.40
C ARG A 28 -14.12 3.12 -3.12
N MET A 29 -13.37 4.22 -3.07
CA MET A 29 -13.25 5.01 -1.84
C MET A 29 -14.56 5.56 -1.29
N GLY A 30 -15.56 5.79 -2.16
CA GLY A 30 -16.91 6.19 -1.74
C GLY A 30 -17.80 5.04 -1.24
N SER A 31 -17.44 3.77 -1.50
CA SER A 31 -18.20 2.60 -1.07
C SER A 31 -17.61 1.91 0.17
N MET A 32 -16.47 2.41 0.69
CA MET A 32 -15.79 1.86 1.87
C MET A 32 -16.30 2.49 3.19
N GLU A 33 -17.45 3.18 3.14
CA GLU A 33 -18.02 3.87 4.28
C GLU A 33 -18.32 2.92 5.45
N ASP A 34 -18.82 1.72 5.11
CA ASP A 34 -19.22 0.74 6.11
C ASP A 34 -18.04 -0.08 6.65
N GLU A 35 -16.91 -0.13 5.91
CA GLU A 35 -15.73 -0.92 6.28
C GLU A 35 -14.78 -0.18 7.21
N TYR A 36 -14.63 1.15 7.04
CA TYR A 36 -13.64 1.96 7.77
C TYR A 36 -14.27 3.12 8.56
N GLY A 37 -15.58 3.10 8.74
CA GLY A 37 -16.31 4.09 9.53
C GLY A 37 -17.12 5.10 8.70
N HIS A 38 -17.94 5.86 9.41
CA HIS A 38 -18.85 6.83 8.82
C HIS A 38 -18.14 8.10 8.33
N LEU A 39 -18.76 8.76 7.35
CA LEU A 39 -18.31 10.07 6.92
C LEU A 39 -18.51 11.11 8.04
N PRO A 40 -17.54 12.01 8.26
CA PRO A 40 -17.69 13.11 9.21
C PRO A 40 -18.86 14.03 8.84
N GLU A 41 -19.37 14.76 9.82
CA GLU A 41 -20.43 15.74 9.60
C GLU A 41 -20.04 16.76 8.52
N GLY A 42 -20.95 17.09 7.63
CA GLY A 42 -20.73 17.98 6.49
C GLY A 42 -20.05 17.35 5.28
N PHE A 43 -19.62 16.10 5.35
CA PHE A 43 -19.15 15.34 4.20
C PHE A 43 -20.31 14.58 3.54
N LYS A 44 -20.33 14.57 2.21
CA LYS A 44 -21.36 13.89 1.43
C LYS A 44 -20.74 12.79 0.58
N LYS A 45 -21.43 11.67 0.46
CA LYS A 45 -21.03 10.57 -0.43
C LYS A 45 -21.03 11.04 -1.89
N PRO A 46 -19.97 10.79 -2.67
CA PRO A 46 -19.96 11.14 -4.09
C PRO A 46 -20.95 10.23 -4.85
N ARG A 47 -21.63 10.77 -5.86
CA ARG A 47 -22.57 9.98 -6.68
C ARG A 47 -21.84 8.95 -7.54
N VAL A 48 -20.74 9.36 -8.15
CA VAL A 48 -19.86 8.52 -8.96
C VAL A 48 -18.43 8.88 -8.57
N PRO A 49 -17.85 8.20 -7.58
CA PRO A 49 -16.48 8.49 -7.16
C PRO A 49 -15.53 8.13 -8.29
N LEU A 50 -14.70 9.08 -8.70
CA LEU A 50 -13.71 8.91 -9.77
C LEU A 50 -12.29 8.84 -9.21
N PHE A 51 -11.47 8.04 -9.88
CA PHE A 51 -10.04 7.90 -9.65
C PHE A 51 -9.30 8.22 -10.94
N TYR A 52 -8.47 9.25 -10.89
CA TYR A 52 -7.63 9.71 -11.99
C TYR A 52 -6.19 9.29 -11.73
N THR A 53 -5.53 8.72 -12.74
CA THR A 53 -4.13 8.31 -12.63
C THR A 53 -3.37 8.70 -13.90
N LEU A 54 -2.22 9.32 -13.73
CA LEU A 54 -1.23 9.52 -14.78
C LEU A 54 0.02 8.74 -14.40
N ASN A 55 0.41 7.79 -15.26
CA ASN A 55 1.57 6.94 -15.07
C ASN A 55 2.60 7.21 -16.16
N TRP A 56 3.86 7.15 -15.81
CA TRP A 56 4.97 7.03 -16.73
C TRP A 56 5.83 5.83 -16.36
N ASN A 57 6.15 4.99 -17.34
CA ASN A 57 7.04 3.85 -17.21
C ASN A 57 8.19 4.01 -18.19
N GLY A 58 9.40 3.68 -17.78
CA GLY A 58 10.58 3.71 -18.64
C GLY A 58 11.54 2.58 -18.35
N ASN A 59 12.07 1.96 -19.40
CA ASN A 59 13.08 0.92 -19.36
C ASN A 59 14.36 1.47 -19.98
N PHE A 60 15.50 1.29 -19.31
CA PHE A 60 16.77 1.87 -19.69
C PHE A 60 17.89 0.83 -19.60
N LEU A 61 18.97 1.06 -20.36
CA LEU A 61 20.17 0.24 -20.37
C LEU A 61 19.86 -1.25 -20.67
N ASP A 62 19.18 -1.50 -21.80
CA ASP A 62 18.76 -2.85 -22.20
C ASP A 62 17.96 -3.58 -21.13
N GLU A 63 16.96 -2.88 -20.57
CA GLU A 63 16.04 -3.36 -19.53
C GLU A 63 16.69 -3.61 -18.15
N LEU A 64 17.94 -3.20 -17.97
CA LEU A 64 18.60 -3.30 -16.66
C LEU A 64 17.92 -2.45 -15.59
N ILE A 65 17.40 -1.26 -15.96
CA ILE A 65 16.76 -0.32 -15.05
C ILE A 65 15.33 -0.05 -15.49
N HIS A 66 14.39 -0.23 -14.57
CA HIS A 66 12.98 0.11 -14.77
C HIS A 66 12.58 1.23 -13.82
N LEU A 67 12.00 2.29 -14.37
CA LEU A 67 11.49 3.43 -13.61
C LEU A 67 9.98 3.54 -13.80
N ARG A 68 9.27 3.79 -12.71
CA ARG A 68 7.80 3.94 -12.69
C ARG A 68 7.44 5.15 -11.85
N TYR A 69 6.72 6.10 -12.43
CA TYR A 69 6.22 7.27 -11.73
C TYR A 69 4.71 7.39 -11.94
N SER A 70 4.00 7.74 -10.88
CA SER A 70 2.56 7.91 -10.94
C SER A 70 2.11 9.07 -10.07
N VAL A 71 1.14 9.82 -10.57
CA VAL A 71 0.36 10.76 -9.77
C VAL A 71 -1.11 10.41 -9.90
N SER A 72 -1.85 10.52 -8.80
CA SER A 72 -3.26 10.19 -8.80
C SER A 72 -4.09 11.11 -7.94
N ALA A 73 -5.39 11.17 -8.25
CA ALA A 73 -6.40 11.86 -7.48
C ALA A 73 -7.64 10.96 -7.34
N ALA A 74 -8.04 10.65 -6.11
CA ALA A 74 -9.20 9.82 -5.80
C ALA A 74 -10.24 10.63 -5.04
N GLU A 75 -11.48 10.67 -5.52
CA GLU A 75 -12.57 11.31 -4.80
C GLU A 75 -12.99 10.45 -3.61
N GLN A 76 -12.81 10.98 -2.40
CA GLN A 76 -13.13 10.30 -1.12
C GLN A 76 -14.52 10.66 -0.61
N ALA A 77 -14.92 11.91 -0.78
CA ALA A 77 -16.26 12.44 -0.53
C ALA A 77 -16.53 13.51 -1.58
N GLN A 78 -17.77 13.97 -1.73
CA GLN A 78 -18.15 14.93 -2.76
C GLN A 78 -17.24 16.18 -2.76
N GLY A 79 -16.44 16.35 -3.81
CA GLY A 79 -15.46 17.43 -3.94
C GLY A 79 -14.26 17.37 -2.98
N LYS A 80 -14.03 16.22 -2.32
CA LYS A 80 -12.89 15.98 -1.44
C LYS A 80 -12.03 14.86 -2.01
N TYR A 81 -10.76 15.18 -2.29
CA TYR A 81 -9.84 14.28 -2.97
C TYR A 81 -8.69 13.86 -2.07
N MET A 82 -8.20 12.64 -2.30
CA MET A 82 -6.87 12.20 -1.92
C MET A 82 -5.96 12.29 -3.13
N TYR A 83 -4.81 12.88 -2.95
CA TYR A 83 -3.75 12.94 -3.95
C TYR A 83 -2.63 12.00 -3.55
N SER A 84 -2.09 11.27 -4.51
CA SER A 84 -0.96 10.38 -4.27
C SER A 84 0.12 10.57 -5.33
N VAL A 85 1.37 10.39 -4.88
CA VAL A 85 2.56 10.32 -5.74
C VAL A 85 3.23 9.00 -5.44
N PHE A 86 3.56 8.28 -6.49
CA PHE A 86 4.30 7.03 -6.42
C PHE A 86 5.55 7.11 -7.29
N THR A 87 6.67 6.60 -6.77
CA THR A 87 7.89 6.36 -7.53
C THR A 87 8.38 4.94 -7.26
N GLY A 88 8.71 4.21 -8.31
CA GLY A 88 9.25 2.87 -8.22
C GLY A 88 10.46 2.73 -9.13
N GLN A 89 11.53 2.15 -8.59
CA GLN A 89 12.76 1.86 -9.32
C GLN A 89 13.12 0.41 -9.13
N SER A 90 13.50 -0.29 -10.20
CA SER A 90 14.06 -1.63 -10.08
C SER A 90 15.25 -1.83 -11.00
N ILE A 91 16.13 -2.72 -10.56
CA ILE A 91 17.33 -3.15 -11.29
C ILE A 91 17.27 -4.67 -11.41
N GLU A 92 17.54 -5.17 -12.61
CA GLU A 92 17.70 -6.60 -12.89
C GLU A 92 19.08 -6.85 -13.51
N ALA A 93 20.05 -7.29 -12.70
CA ALA A 93 21.45 -7.45 -13.08
C ALA A 93 21.89 -8.90 -12.85
N GLY A 94 21.74 -9.75 -13.85
CA GLY A 94 22.10 -11.17 -13.80
C GLY A 94 21.40 -11.91 -12.64
N PRO A 95 22.14 -12.36 -11.59
CA PRO A 95 21.52 -13.08 -10.48
C PRO A 95 20.84 -12.16 -9.44
N VAL A 96 20.92 -10.84 -9.60
CA VAL A 96 20.43 -9.85 -8.65
C VAL A 96 19.21 -9.14 -9.23
N TYR A 97 18.11 -9.14 -8.47
CA TYR A 97 16.99 -8.26 -8.66
C TYR A 97 16.81 -7.39 -7.42
N ALA A 98 16.63 -6.08 -7.59
CA ALA A 98 16.32 -5.19 -6.49
C ALA A 98 15.30 -4.14 -6.91
N TYR A 99 14.42 -3.73 -5.97
CA TYR A 99 13.54 -2.60 -6.19
C TYR A 99 13.41 -1.71 -4.95
N PHE A 100 13.01 -0.47 -5.20
CA PHE A 100 12.66 0.49 -4.17
C PHE A 100 11.47 1.33 -4.62
N ASP A 101 10.41 1.31 -3.83
CA ASP A 101 9.16 2.01 -4.08
C ASP A 101 8.88 3.03 -2.97
N VAL A 102 8.40 4.20 -3.35
CA VAL A 102 7.96 5.27 -2.44
C VAL A 102 6.55 5.67 -2.83
N MET A 103 5.66 5.72 -1.87
CA MET A 103 4.32 6.27 -2.04
C MET A 103 4.04 7.31 -0.96
N TYR A 104 3.63 8.49 -1.37
CA TYR A 104 3.11 9.51 -0.49
C TYR A 104 1.67 9.85 -0.90
N SER A 105 0.78 9.92 0.08
CA SER A 105 -0.62 10.26 -0.14
C SER A 105 -1.09 11.30 0.86
N ARG A 106 -1.89 12.26 0.40
CA ARG A 106 -2.53 13.28 1.21
C ARG A 106 -4.02 13.31 0.93
N GLY A 107 -4.84 13.08 1.94
CA GLY A 107 -6.28 12.98 1.81
C GLY A 107 -7.04 13.82 2.82
N LYS A 108 -8.33 14.02 2.53
CA LYS A 108 -9.26 14.66 3.45
C LYS A 108 -9.84 13.68 4.46
N LEU A 109 -9.85 12.39 4.13
CA LEU A 109 -10.33 11.30 4.97
C LEU A 109 -9.26 10.22 5.06
N ASP A 110 -9.37 9.37 6.08
CA ASP A 110 -8.58 8.16 6.29
C ASP A 110 -9.14 6.99 5.46
N PRO A 111 -8.67 6.76 4.21
CA PRO A 111 -9.27 5.75 3.34
C PRO A 111 -8.87 4.32 3.69
N LEU A 112 -7.80 4.15 4.46
CA LEU A 112 -7.28 2.85 4.88
C LEU A 112 -7.65 2.49 6.31
N GLY A 113 -8.37 3.38 7.01
CA GLY A 113 -8.74 3.18 8.41
C GLY A 113 -7.57 3.22 9.40
N LEU A 114 -6.35 3.46 8.93
CA LEU A 114 -5.13 3.26 9.72
C LEU A 114 -5.03 4.12 10.98
N LEU A 115 -5.63 5.29 10.98
CA LEU A 115 -5.74 6.15 12.16
C LEU A 115 -7.12 6.06 12.79
N THR A 116 -8.15 5.85 12.00
CA THR A 116 -9.52 5.69 12.48
C THR A 116 -9.63 4.48 13.41
N GLU A 117 -9.05 3.35 13.04
CA GLU A 117 -9.01 2.13 13.87
C GLU A 117 -8.25 2.33 15.19
N LEU A 118 -7.22 3.19 15.22
CA LEU A 118 -6.47 3.48 16.43
C LEU A 118 -7.28 4.26 17.48
N THR A 119 -8.36 4.90 17.08
CA THR A 119 -9.17 5.76 17.95
C THR A 119 -10.50 5.13 18.34
N GLN A 120 -10.70 3.84 17.99
CA GLN A 120 -11.89 3.10 18.38
C GLN A 120 -11.84 2.77 19.88
N PRO A 121 -12.88 3.06 20.65
CA PRO A 121 -12.96 2.58 22.01
C PRO A 121 -13.01 1.04 22.01
N GLU A 122 -12.28 0.40 22.92
CA GLU A 122 -12.44 -1.02 23.16
C GLU A 122 -13.88 -1.30 23.56
N VAL A 123 -14.55 -2.15 22.80
CA VAL A 123 -15.93 -2.53 23.10
C VAL A 123 -15.94 -3.57 24.21
N SER A 124 -16.30 -3.14 25.39
CA SER A 124 -16.59 -4.01 26.52
C SER A 124 -18.10 -4.23 26.58
N GLY A 125 -18.63 -5.23 25.85
CA GLY A 125 -20.05 -5.56 25.95
C GLY A 125 -20.59 -6.36 24.76
N GLU A 126 -21.81 -6.85 24.87
CA GLU A 126 -22.52 -7.65 23.84
C GLU A 126 -23.11 -6.80 22.70
N GLU A 127 -23.03 -5.47 22.78
CA GLU A 127 -23.53 -4.58 21.74
C GLU A 127 -22.47 -4.38 20.65
N GLU A 128 -22.83 -4.56 19.37
CA GLU A 128 -21.97 -4.20 18.26
C GLU A 128 -21.67 -2.68 18.31
N PRO A 129 -20.39 -2.28 18.32
CA PRO A 129 -20.06 -0.86 18.39
C PRO A 129 -20.55 -0.12 17.17
N GLU A 130 -21.03 1.10 17.34
CA GLU A 130 -21.26 1.97 16.21
C GLU A 130 -19.95 2.18 15.44
N PRO A 131 -19.97 2.08 14.09
CA PRO A 131 -18.77 2.32 13.29
C PRO A 131 -18.20 3.71 13.60
N PRO A 132 -16.87 3.84 13.74
CA PRO A 132 -16.25 5.10 14.09
C PRO A 132 -16.44 6.15 12.99
N VAL A 133 -16.29 7.41 13.35
CA VAL A 133 -16.19 8.51 12.39
C VAL A 133 -14.78 8.53 11.81
N ARG A 134 -14.65 8.54 10.49
CA ARG A 134 -13.35 8.57 9.81
C ARG A 134 -12.53 9.78 10.19
N MET A 135 -11.28 9.55 10.50
CA MET A 135 -10.32 10.63 10.74
C MET A 135 -10.07 11.46 9.49
N GLN A 136 -9.78 12.74 9.71
CA GLN A 136 -9.64 13.73 8.65
C GLN A 136 -8.20 14.23 8.49
N ASN A 137 -7.92 14.83 7.32
CA ASN A 137 -6.66 15.51 7.00
C ASN A 137 -5.42 14.60 7.13
N ILE A 138 -5.47 13.44 6.52
CA ILE A 138 -4.47 12.37 6.68
C ILE A 138 -3.38 12.44 5.63
N ASP A 139 -2.16 12.22 6.06
CA ASP A 139 -0.99 11.93 5.20
C ASP A 139 -0.48 10.52 5.46
N TYR A 140 -0.17 9.80 4.39
CA TYR A 140 0.54 8.52 4.43
C TYR A 140 1.88 8.62 3.70
N LEU A 141 2.88 7.98 4.26
CA LEU A 141 4.14 7.68 3.58
C LEU A 141 4.41 6.19 3.68
N SER A 142 4.69 5.56 2.56
CA SER A 142 5.12 4.16 2.50
C SER A 142 6.42 4.06 1.69
N LEU A 143 7.39 3.35 2.24
CA LEU A 143 8.64 3.00 1.60
C LEU A 143 8.75 1.48 1.59
N VAL A 144 9.10 0.88 0.45
CA VAL A 144 9.31 -0.56 0.33
C VAL A 144 10.56 -0.78 -0.50
N GLY A 145 11.44 -1.64 -0.01
CA GLY A 145 12.62 -2.07 -0.76
C GLY A 145 12.84 -3.56 -0.61
N GLU A 146 13.29 -4.20 -1.68
CA GLU A 146 13.59 -5.62 -1.71
C GLU A 146 14.84 -5.86 -2.54
N ILE A 147 15.63 -6.83 -2.11
CA ILE A 147 16.74 -7.40 -2.88
C ILE A 147 16.59 -8.91 -2.92
N GLN A 148 16.77 -9.48 -4.09
CA GLN A 148 16.79 -10.91 -4.34
C GLN A 148 18.13 -11.29 -4.95
N TYR A 149 18.69 -12.41 -4.53
CA TYR A 149 19.97 -12.92 -5.04
C TYR A 149 19.86 -14.41 -5.32
N ARG A 150 19.83 -14.77 -6.62
CA ARG A 150 19.81 -16.16 -7.08
C ARG A 150 21.25 -16.69 -7.23
N PHE A 151 21.84 -17.10 -6.12
CA PHE A 151 23.24 -17.54 -6.06
C PHE A 151 23.48 -18.92 -6.69
N HIS A 152 22.40 -19.66 -6.95
CA HIS A 152 22.43 -20.94 -7.65
C HIS A 152 21.13 -21.09 -8.46
N PRO A 153 21.08 -21.80 -9.61
CA PRO A 153 19.87 -21.99 -10.39
C PRO A 153 18.64 -22.48 -9.59
N LYS A 154 18.88 -23.22 -8.51
CA LYS A 154 17.82 -23.74 -7.62
C LYS A 154 17.65 -22.99 -6.31
N TRP A 155 18.45 -21.96 -6.03
CA TRP A 155 18.44 -21.31 -4.74
C TRP A 155 18.46 -19.79 -4.84
N GLN A 156 17.59 -19.16 -4.11
CA GLN A 156 17.47 -17.70 -4.03
C GLN A 156 17.35 -17.25 -2.57
N LEU A 157 18.07 -16.19 -2.24
CA LEU A 157 17.86 -15.43 -1.02
C LEU A 157 17.10 -14.16 -1.33
N PHE A 158 16.28 -13.71 -0.41
CA PHE A 158 15.68 -12.39 -0.50
C PHE A 158 15.59 -11.70 0.85
N ALA A 159 15.63 -10.37 0.81
CA ALA A 159 15.39 -9.50 1.97
C ALA A 159 14.52 -8.32 1.54
N LYS A 160 13.48 -8.01 2.30
CA LYS A 160 12.53 -6.93 2.08
C LYS A 160 12.39 -6.09 3.34
N GLY A 161 12.46 -4.78 3.18
CA GLY A 161 12.19 -3.82 4.23
C GLY A 161 11.02 -2.94 3.85
N MET A 162 10.20 -2.57 4.82
CA MET A 162 9.08 -1.65 4.67
C MET A 162 9.09 -0.61 5.78
N TYR A 163 8.72 0.60 5.45
CA TYR A 163 8.42 1.65 6.42
C TYR A 163 7.11 2.31 6.04
N GLU A 164 6.24 2.54 7.02
CA GLU A 164 5.03 3.32 6.82
C GLU A 164 4.89 4.36 7.93
N SER A 165 4.26 5.48 7.62
CA SER A 165 3.82 6.45 8.62
C SER A 165 2.46 7.02 8.25
N ALA A 166 1.65 7.28 9.27
CA ALA A 166 0.39 7.98 9.15
C ALA A 166 0.38 9.19 10.08
N SER A 167 -0.07 10.33 9.55
CA SER A 167 -0.06 11.62 10.24
C SER A 167 -1.27 12.46 9.87
N ILE A 168 -1.60 13.41 10.74
CA ILE A 168 -2.60 14.45 10.47
C ILE A 168 -1.86 15.72 10.02
N HIS A 169 -2.15 16.21 8.80
CA HIS A 169 -1.47 17.38 8.25
C HIS A 169 -2.11 18.72 8.68
N LYS A 170 -3.36 18.68 9.15
CA LYS A 170 -4.09 19.85 9.65
C LYS A 170 -4.93 19.43 10.85
N ALA A 171 -4.72 20.08 11.98
CA ALA A 171 -5.51 19.88 13.20
C ALA A 171 -7.00 20.14 12.96
N TYR A 172 -7.86 19.39 13.64
CA TYR A 172 -9.31 19.57 13.66
C TYR A 172 -9.87 18.95 14.95
N ASP A 173 -10.91 19.54 15.50
CA ASP A 173 -11.54 19.12 16.76
C ASP A 173 -10.49 18.86 17.87
N ALA A 174 -10.49 17.68 18.46
CA ALA A 174 -9.53 17.24 19.47
C ALA A 174 -8.22 16.67 18.89
N TYR A 175 -8.08 16.58 17.55
CA TYR A 175 -6.94 15.93 16.90
C TYR A 175 -5.89 16.94 16.47
N GLU A 176 -4.70 16.82 17.05
CA GLU A 176 -3.56 17.66 16.74
C GLU A 176 -2.88 17.30 15.43
N LYS A 177 -2.27 18.31 14.78
CA LYS A 177 -1.36 18.07 13.66
C LYS A 177 -0.12 17.31 14.12
N GLY A 178 0.30 16.31 13.37
CA GLY A 178 1.54 15.58 13.59
C GLY A 178 1.46 14.11 13.23
N LYS A 179 2.54 13.40 13.49
CA LYS A 179 2.65 11.97 13.28
C LYS A 179 1.93 11.23 14.42
N TYR A 180 1.15 10.22 14.08
CA TYR A 180 0.42 9.38 15.01
C TYR A 180 1.02 7.99 15.12
N ARG A 181 1.33 7.37 13.97
CA ARG A 181 1.96 6.05 13.98
C ARG A 181 3.06 5.92 12.94
N THR A 182 4.01 5.05 13.20
CA THR A 182 4.93 4.49 12.22
C THR A 182 4.97 2.99 12.37
N ALA A 183 5.31 2.29 11.29
CA ALA A 183 5.61 0.87 11.35
C ALA A 183 6.84 0.55 10.50
N TRP A 184 7.62 -0.42 10.98
CA TRP A 184 8.71 -1.05 10.27
C TRP A 184 8.34 -2.50 10.02
N GLY A 185 8.33 -2.90 8.76
CA GLY A 185 8.17 -4.29 8.36
C GLY A 185 9.48 -4.83 7.83
N TYR A 186 9.74 -6.09 8.07
CA TYR A 186 10.86 -6.81 7.49
C TYR A 186 10.44 -8.22 7.09
N GLN A 187 11.02 -8.69 6.02
CA GLN A 187 10.85 -10.05 5.53
C GLN A 187 12.17 -10.51 4.94
N GLY A 188 12.55 -11.75 5.19
CA GLY A 188 13.71 -12.34 4.56
C GLY A 188 13.57 -13.85 4.53
N GLY A 189 14.17 -14.47 3.53
CA GLY A 189 14.00 -15.90 3.36
C GLY A 189 14.90 -16.54 2.33
N LEU A 190 14.78 -17.85 2.29
CA LEU A 190 15.43 -18.73 1.35
C LEU A 190 14.37 -19.43 0.54
N GLU A 191 14.53 -19.46 -0.78
CA GLU A 191 13.68 -20.16 -1.72
C GLU A 191 14.46 -21.26 -2.45
N PHE A 192 13.82 -22.42 -2.60
CA PHE A 192 14.35 -23.55 -3.32
C PHE A 192 13.45 -23.92 -4.49
N TYR A 193 14.02 -23.98 -5.67
CA TYR A 193 13.38 -24.29 -6.95
C TYR A 193 13.85 -25.69 -7.43
N PRO A 194 13.15 -26.77 -7.07
CA PRO A 194 13.57 -28.14 -7.45
C PRO A 194 13.43 -28.41 -8.95
N MET A 195 12.48 -27.75 -9.62
CA MET A 195 12.16 -27.93 -11.04
C MET A 195 12.87 -26.89 -11.91
N ALA A 196 13.19 -27.26 -13.15
CA ALA A 196 13.90 -26.37 -14.08
C ALA A 196 13.03 -25.22 -14.62
N ASP A 197 11.72 -25.38 -14.57
CA ASP A 197 10.72 -24.43 -15.08
C ASP A 197 10.20 -23.45 -14.01
N ASP A 198 10.79 -23.49 -12.81
CA ASP A 198 10.40 -22.66 -11.64
C ASP A 198 8.90 -22.79 -11.25
N ASN A 199 8.20 -23.80 -11.73
CA ASN A 199 6.79 -24.03 -11.42
C ASN A 199 6.54 -24.43 -9.97
N LEU A 200 7.52 -25.07 -9.34
CA LEU A 200 7.49 -25.39 -7.91
C LEU A 200 8.59 -24.63 -7.21
N HIS A 201 8.23 -23.87 -6.20
CA HIS A 201 9.21 -23.37 -5.24
C HIS A 201 8.79 -23.62 -3.78
N ILE A 202 9.77 -23.95 -2.95
CA ILE A 202 9.62 -24.17 -1.54
C ILE A 202 10.32 -23.00 -0.84
N PHE A 203 9.72 -22.43 0.18
CA PHE A 203 10.28 -21.27 0.87
C PHE A 203 10.31 -21.43 2.39
N LEU A 204 11.33 -20.84 2.98
CA LEU A 204 11.43 -20.58 4.41
C LEU A 204 11.57 -19.07 4.59
N THR A 205 10.64 -18.45 5.32
CA THR A 205 10.55 -17.00 5.44
C THR A 205 10.35 -16.56 6.87
N ALA A 206 11.15 -15.59 7.33
CA ALA A 206 10.93 -14.83 8.55
C ALA A 206 10.27 -13.50 8.20
N ILE A 207 9.18 -13.16 8.88
CA ILE A 207 8.41 -11.93 8.67
C ILE A 207 8.16 -11.28 10.02
N GLY A 208 8.34 -9.98 10.12
CA GLY A 208 7.98 -9.23 11.32
C GLY A 208 7.56 -7.81 11.01
N LYS A 209 6.78 -7.23 11.92
CA LYS A 209 6.34 -5.86 11.89
C LYS A 209 6.41 -5.26 13.29
N LYS A 210 7.00 -4.07 13.38
CA LYS A 210 7.15 -3.31 14.61
C LYS A 210 6.44 -1.97 14.47
N TYR A 211 5.60 -1.65 15.44
CA TYR A 211 4.85 -0.40 15.50
C TYR A 211 5.47 0.58 16.51
N ASN A 212 5.38 1.87 16.19
CA ASN A 212 5.69 2.94 17.12
C ASN A 212 4.54 3.96 17.08
N LEU A 213 3.88 4.12 18.22
CA LEU A 213 2.83 5.10 18.42
C LEU A 213 3.40 6.36 19.06
N SER A 214 2.97 7.52 18.57
CA SER A 214 3.31 8.80 19.20
C SER A 214 2.55 8.99 20.52
N GLU A 215 3.00 9.92 21.36
CA GLU A 215 2.28 10.28 22.59
C GLU A 215 0.84 10.76 22.31
N ARG A 216 0.61 11.38 21.12
CA ARG A 216 -0.74 11.77 20.68
C ARG A 216 -1.64 10.56 20.44
N ALA A 217 -1.11 9.52 19.81
CA ALA A 217 -1.86 8.29 19.58
C ALA A 217 -2.14 7.56 20.90
N LYS A 218 -1.16 7.48 21.79
CA LYS A 218 -1.32 6.88 23.11
C LYS A 218 -2.33 7.63 23.99
N ALA A 219 -2.42 8.97 23.86
CA ALA A 219 -3.42 9.76 24.54
C ALA A 219 -4.86 9.49 24.07
N LEU A 220 -5.03 8.76 22.97
CA LEU A 220 -6.30 8.27 22.44
C LEU A 220 -6.51 6.79 22.75
N ASP A 221 -5.79 6.24 23.73
CA ASP A 221 -5.81 4.82 24.12
C ASP A 221 -5.43 3.84 22.98
N ALA A 222 -4.73 4.35 21.95
CA ALA A 222 -4.29 3.52 20.82
C ALA A 222 -3.26 2.48 21.26
N SER A 223 -3.46 1.24 20.85
CA SER A 223 -2.52 0.15 21.03
C SER A 223 -2.29 -0.61 19.73
N LEU A 224 -1.09 -1.10 19.51
CA LEU A 224 -0.75 -1.98 18.38
C LEU A 224 0.37 -2.92 18.82
N ASP A 225 0.19 -4.20 18.56
CA ASP A 225 1.15 -5.23 18.91
C ASP A 225 2.16 -5.50 17.79
N ASP A 226 3.42 -5.62 18.18
CA ASP A 226 4.47 -6.09 17.29
C ASP A 226 4.22 -7.56 16.92
N THR A 227 4.48 -7.90 15.67
CA THR A 227 4.29 -9.26 15.17
C THR A 227 5.57 -9.83 14.60
N ALA A 228 5.81 -11.12 14.81
CA ALA A 228 6.86 -11.87 14.14
C ALA A 228 6.42 -13.31 13.92
N ARG A 229 6.75 -13.85 12.75
CA ARG A 229 6.46 -15.26 12.42
C ARG A 229 7.54 -15.86 11.53
N LEU A 230 7.73 -17.17 11.67
CA LEU A 230 8.46 -18.01 10.73
C LEU A 230 7.46 -18.83 9.94
N SER A 231 7.62 -18.87 8.62
CA SER A 231 6.73 -19.61 7.73
C SER A 231 7.54 -20.50 6.82
N ILE A 232 7.08 -21.73 6.63
CA ILE A 232 7.55 -22.64 5.59
C ILE A 232 6.37 -23.00 4.70
N GLY A 233 6.57 -23.07 3.41
CA GLY A 233 5.52 -23.40 2.47
C GLY A 233 6.04 -23.71 1.09
N PHE A 234 5.12 -23.99 0.18
CA PHE A 234 5.43 -24.16 -1.22
C PHE A 234 4.37 -23.48 -2.10
N ILE A 235 4.78 -23.10 -3.31
CA ILE A 235 3.89 -22.62 -4.35
C ILE A 235 4.12 -23.52 -5.57
N TYR A 236 3.03 -24.04 -6.12
CA TYR A 236 3.06 -24.80 -7.38
C TYR A 236 2.16 -24.12 -8.41
N ARG A 237 2.74 -23.75 -9.55
CA ARG A 237 2.02 -23.16 -10.68
C ARG A 237 1.65 -24.29 -11.66
N LEU A 238 0.36 -24.57 -11.79
CA LEU A 238 -0.12 -25.51 -12.79
C LEU A 238 0.04 -24.89 -14.19
N PRO A 239 0.82 -25.48 -15.08
CA PRO A 239 0.81 -25.06 -16.49
C PRO A 239 -0.57 -25.40 -17.09
N LEU A 240 -1.35 -24.38 -17.40
CA LEU A 240 -2.58 -24.54 -18.16
C LEU A 240 -2.19 -24.50 -19.66
N TYR A 241 -2.33 -25.61 -20.33
CA TYR A 241 -2.16 -25.73 -21.78
C TYR A 241 -3.45 -25.35 -22.50
#